data_fb2645fb8d3dcdb62c699bed3e529e26
#
_entry.id   fb2645fb8d3dcdb62c699bed3e529e26
#
_cell.length_a   1.000
_cell.length_b   1.000
_cell.length_c   1.000
_cell.angle_alpha   90.00
_cell.angle_beta   90.00
_cell.angle_gamma   90.00
#
_symmetry.space_group_name_H-M   'P 1'
#
loop_
_entity.id
_entity.type
_entity.pdbx_description
1 polymer ?
#
loop_
_entity_poly.entity_id
_entity_poly.type
_entity_poly.pdbx_seq_one_letter_code
_entity_poly.pdbx_strand_id
1 'polypeptide(L)'
;MSRSGARFSAGGTRAACLASDDRGGQYVEGWELTADGPRVTTRARLDGEAAMSQIVALEDGGTLISWHRPEHQVVRLFDADGHGRTIATVRGSLRLLPGLGRRGWQATAVSAEADGSSTVQRMTGEEPWLAPVARIPGRLGGAVLHAGRLVVTAVAGGTPAPIVVDPETGETGPFLEPPADGACHVLLAAAGRVLLAVSTGAGQRLGLTEGRGPGPVRLLEGLDELGGVVTPVALDPDGTDVAFTVTRGARSELALYDTGTEELRRVAVPRGKLSSPAAWTGHGLWFPFSSSTRPSGFGWLPTGETSVRMGEEPGPFRESARWPGRLETFRGPAGPIEAVVYGPDWRAGGRVVVALHGGPDRHWNLAFDGFFQMLADAGLSVVAPNQRGSTGYGRAHAEAIVGAWGGPDLDDVRALCGILVAGRPSGTEAPALYGTSYGGFLALLAAAADPGAWSACAAVAPFRSAASLYERAAQPVRNLIDRLGGLGEVADALGPRDLASLAPRVRARVFVAHGLLDETIPVTQSRELVDRLISAGHPDVTYRELPNRGHIAIGTHSGDPLAREITAFLTQDGHRARAAEAAAPMAR
;
A
#
# COMPACT_ATOMS: atom_id res chain seq x y z
N MET A 1 1.48 -13.13 13.42
CA MET A 1 0.64 -11.92 13.46
C MET A 1 1.13 -10.94 12.42
N SER A 2 0.25 -10.30 11.67
CA SER A 2 0.59 -9.19 10.78
C SER A 2 0.02 -7.89 11.32
N ARG A 3 0.70 -6.76 11.00
CA ARG A 3 0.25 -5.41 11.37
C ARG A 3 0.27 -4.52 10.15
N SER A 4 -0.68 -3.61 10.06
CA SER A 4 -0.80 -2.66 8.97
C SER A 4 -1.42 -1.34 9.41
N GLY A 5 -1.24 -0.29 8.61
CA GLY A 5 -1.92 0.98 8.80
C GLY A 5 -1.52 1.73 10.07
N ALA A 6 -0.28 1.57 10.55
CA ALA A 6 0.18 2.31 11.73
C ALA A 6 -0.01 3.81 11.58
N ARG A 7 -0.54 4.45 12.63
CA ARG A 7 -0.77 5.90 12.74
C ARG A 7 -0.33 6.37 14.11
N PHE A 8 0.18 7.58 14.17
CA PHE A 8 0.60 8.23 15.40
C PHE A 8 -0.44 9.25 15.88
N SER A 9 -0.50 9.47 17.18
CA SER A 9 -1.23 10.60 17.75
C SER A 9 -0.59 11.94 17.36
N ALA A 10 -1.27 13.05 17.60
CA ALA A 10 -0.76 14.38 17.26
C ALA A 10 0.58 14.70 17.93
N GLY A 11 0.78 14.29 19.18
CA GLY A 11 2.04 14.46 19.92
C GLY A 11 3.08 13.37 19.64
N GLY A 12 2.74 12.36 18.86
CA GLY A 12 3.64 11.28 18.46
C GLY A 12 4.01 10.29 19.57
N THR A 13 3.44 10.43 20.79
CA THR A 13 3.75 9.56 21.95
C THR A 13 2.91 8.29 21.97
N ARG A 14 1.86 8.24 21.17
CA ARG A 14 0.98 7.10 20.98
C ARG A 14 0.93 6.69 19.53
N ALA A 15 0.64 5.42 19.31
CA ALA A 15 0.38 4.90 17.97
C ALA A 15 -0.74 3.87 18.01
N ALA A 16 -1.37 3.63 16.86
CA ALA A 16 -2.35 2.57 16.69
C ALA A 16 -2.17 1.90 15.33
N CYS A 17 -2.50 0.61 15.26
CA CYS A 17 -2.47 -0.14 14.00
C CYS A 17 -3.56 -1.21 13.97
N LEU A 18 -3.86 -1.72 12.78
CA LEU A 18 -4.60 -2.96 12.61
C LEU A 18 -3.65 -4.14 12.78
N ALA A 19 -4.08 -5.15 13.50
CA ALA A 19 -3.36 -6.39 13.68
C ALA A 19 -4.25 -7.59 13.32
N SER A 20 -3.67 -8.65 12.79
CA SER A 20 -4.36 -9.90 12.52
C SER A 20 -3.58 -11.07 13.12
N ASP A 21 -4.28 -11.98 13.82
CA ASP A 21 -3.67 -13.20 14.35
C ASP A 21 -3.62 -14.32 13.29
N ASP A 22 -3.00 -15.44 13.64
CA ASP A 22 -2.82 -16.60 12.75
C ASP A 22 -4.12 -17.37 12.49
N ARG A 23 -5.20 -17.04 13.23
CA ARG A 23 -6.53 -17.62 13.06
C ARG A 23 -7.48 -16.70 12.27
N GLY A 24 -6.98 -15.56 11.81
CA GLY A 24 -7.76 -14.56 11.06
C GLY A 24 -8.53 -13.59 11.95
N GLY A 25 -8.34 -13.62 13.28
CA GLY A 25 -8.88 -12.62 14.18
C GLY A 25 -8.25 -11.26 13.91
N GLN A 26 -9.08 -10.22 13.82
CA GLN A 26 -8.64 -8.86 13.59
C GLN A 26 -8.76 -8.02 14.85
N TYR A 27 -7.79 -7.14 15.05
CA TYR A 27 -7.66 -6.32 16.26
C TYR A 27 -7.22 -4.91 15.92
N VAL A 28 -7.61 -3.98 16.79
CA VAL A 28 -6.93 -2.69 16.95
C VAL A 28 -5.87 -2.88 18.02
N GLU A 29 -4.63 -2.51 17.74
CA GLU A 29 -3.57 -2.40 18.74
C GLU A 29 -3.25 -0.94 19.00
N GLY A 30 -3.34 -0.52 20.28
CA GLY A 30 -2.81 0.75 20.77
C GLY A 30 -1.41 0.56 21.36
N TRP A 31 -0.55 1.55 21.14
CA TRP A 31 0.85 1.54 21.51
C TRP A 31 1.24 2.81 22.26
N GLU A 32 2.09 2.66 23.24
CA GLU A 32 2.80 3.75 23.88
C GLU A 32 4.26 3.74 23.44
N LEU A 33 4.79 4.91 23.11
CA LEU A 33 6.14 5.12 22.59
C LEU A 33 6.95 5.87 23.63
N THR A 34 7.84 5.16 24.32
CA THR A 34 8.62 5.69 25.44
C THR A 34 10.12 5.63 25.16
N ALA A 35 10.95 6.27 25.99
CA ALA A 35 12.39 6.20 25.85
C ALA A 35 12.92 4.75 25.88
N ASP A 36 12.23 3.84 26.59
CA ASP A 36 12.62 2.43 26.70
C ASP A 36 12.17 1.58 25.50
N GLY A 37 11.30 2.13 24.63
CA GLY A 37 10.82 1.46 23.43
C GLY A 37 9.29 1.46 23.30
N PRO A 38 8.78 0.85 22.21
CA PRO A 38 7.36 0.75 21.94
C PRO A 38 6.71 -0.35 22.76
N ARG A 39 5.57 -0.08 23.37
CA ARG A 39 4.81 -1.02 24.20
C ARG A 39 3.35 -1.08 23.77
N VAL A 40 2.81 -2.28 23.54
CA VAL A 40 1.37 -2.47 23.33
C VAL A 40 0.65 -2.19 24.64
N THR A 41 -0.31 -1.26 24.60
CA THR A 41 -1.14 -0.89 25.75
C THR A 41 -2.55 -1.46 25.64
N THR A 42 -3.06 -1.60 24.42
CA THR A 42 -4.44 -1.99 24.17
C THR A 42 -4.51 -2.98 23.02
N ARG A 43 -5.37 -3.97 23.13
CA ARG A 43 -5.73 -4.87 22.02
C ARG A 43 -7.22 -5.15 22.07
N ALA A 44 -7.95 -4.55 21.16
CA ALA A 44 -9.39 -4.71 21.04
C ALA A 44 -9.76 -5.50 19.79
N ARG A 45 -10.62 -6.50 19.93
CA ARG A 45 -11.09 -7.31 18.80
C ARG A 45 -12.03 -6.49 17.91
N LEU A 46 -11.85 -6.66 16.61
CA LEU A 46 -12.75 -6.10 15.61
C LEU A 46 -13.75 -7.15 15.15
N ASP A 47 -15.02 -6.76 15.13
CA ASP A 47 -16.09 -7.57 14.55
C ASP A 47 -16.30 -7.13 13.11
N GLY A 48 -15.79 -7.91 12.18
CA GLY A 48 -15.86 -7.64 10.76
C GLY A 48 -14.54 -7.22 10.13
N GLU A 49 -14.55 -6.96 8.84
CA GLU A 49 -13.36 -6.67 8.07
C GLU A 49 -12.92 -5.21 8.23
N ALA A 50 -11.66 -5.02 8.60
CA ALA A 50 -11.07 -3.69 8.82
C ALA A 50 -10.02 -3.31 7.75
N ALA A 51 -9.90 -4.08 6.66
CA ALA A 51 -8.81 -3.95 5.68
C ALA A 51 -8.68 -2.55 5.02
N MET A 52 -9.80 -1.83 4.89
CA MET A 52 -9.83 -0.46 4.32
C MET A 52 -10.11 0.62 5.36
N SER A 53 -9.92 0.31 6.64
CA SER A 53 -10.24 1.24 7.73
C SER A 53 -9.21 2.37 7.84
N GLN A 54 -9.69 3.54 8.19
CA GLN A 54 -8.84 4.64 8.66
C GLN A 54 -8.67 4.51 10.16
N ILE A 55 -7.47 4.77 10.64
CA ILE A 55 -7.11 4.71 12.07
C ILE A 55 -6.59 6.06 12.50
N VAL A 56 -6.98 6.50 13.69
CA VAL A 56 -6.39 7.65 14.39
C VAL A 56 -6.08 7.23 15.82
N ALA A 57 -4.80 7.33 16.20
CA ALA A 57 -4.39 7.17 17.59
C ALA A 57 -4.68 8.46 18.36
N LEU A 58 -5.23 8.34 19.56
CA LEU A 58 -5.56 9.44 20.44
C LEU A 58 -4.51 9.59 21.55
N GLU A 59 -4.36 10.81 22.07
CA GLU A 59 -3.39 11.10 23.15
C GLU A 59 -3.72 10.41 24.48
N ASP A 60 -5.00 10.14 24.73
CA ASP A 60 -5.47 9.42 25.92
C ASP A 60 -5.29 7.89 25.85
N GLY A 61 -4.72 7.39 24.75
CA GLY A 61 -4.52 5.95 24.50
C GLY A 61 -5.69 5.29 23.79
N GLY A 62 -6.77 6.02 23.52
CA GLY A 62 -7.88 5.53 22.70
C GLY A 62 -7.52 5.47 21.21
N THR A 63 -8.39 4.85 20.44
CA THR A 63 -8.23 4.72 18.99
C THR A 63 -9.57 4.91 18.29
N LEU A 64 -9.59 5.77 17.27
CA LEU A 64 -10.70 5.89 16.34
C LEU A 64 -10.45 5.01 15.12
N ILE A 65 -11.50 4.31 14.69
CA ILE A 65 -11.52 3.59 13.42
C ILE A 65 -12.74 4.03 12.64
N SER A 66 -12.52 4.34 11.36
CA SER A 66 -13.60 4.54 10.42
C SER A 66 -13.48 3.51 9.32
N TRP A 67 -14.52 2.71 9.09
CA TRP A 67 -14.59 1.83 7.93
C TRP A 67 -15.78 2.12 7.04
N HIS A 68 -15.53 1.94 5.77
CA HIS A 68 -16.49 2.21 4.73
C HIS A 68 -17.49 1.05 4.58
N ARG A 69 -18.73 1.39 4.31
CA ARG A 69 -19.82 0.50 3.90
C ARG A 69 -20.42 1.11 2.63
N PRO A 70 -21.12 0.35 1.79
CA PRO A 70 -21.59 0.84 0.47
C PRO A 70 -22.33 2.18 0.49
N GLU A 71 -23.09 2.47 1.55
CA GLU A 71 -23.90 3.69 1.65
C GLU A 71 -23.45 4.66 2.75
N HIS A 72 -22.56 4.24 3.65
CA HIS A 72 -22.17 5.02 4.82
C HIS A 72 -20.82 4.60 5.37
N GLN A 73 -20.22 5.49 6.14
CA GLN A 73 -19.06 5.17 6.98
C GLN A 73 -19.47 5.06 8.43
N VAL A 74 -18.91 4.07 9.12
CA VAL A 74 -19.10 3.87 10.56
C VAL A 74 -17.82 4.26 11.27
N VAL A 75 -17.92 5.14 12.28
CA VAL A 75 -16.81 5.52 13.14
C VAL A 75 -17.01 4.92 14.52
N ARG A 76 -16.03 4.16 14.98
CA ARG A 76 -15.99 3.61 16.34
C ARG A 76 -14.82 4.20 17.11
N LEU A 77 -15.06 4.44 18.38
CA LEU A 77 -14.03 4.76 19.36
C LEU A 77 -13.77 3.52 20.20
N PHE A 78 -12.51 3.14 20.33
CA PHE A 78 -12.01 2.21 21.32
C PHE A 78 -11.28 3.02 22.38
N ASP A 79 -11.66 2.87 23.64
CA ASP A 79 -10.97 3.51 24.75
C ASP A 79 -9.62 2.82 25.06
N ALA A 80 -8.88 3.34 26.04
CA ALA A 80 -7.59 2.79 26.44
C ALA A 80 -7.68 1.37 27.01
N ASP A 81 -8.85 0.96 27.49
CA ASP A 81 -9.12 -0.39 28.01
C ASP A 81 -9.59 -1.36 26.90
N GLY A 82 -9.82 -0.86 25.69
CA GLY A 82 -10.22 -1.65 24.53
C GLY A 82 -11.73 -1.80 24.35
N HIS A 83 -12.55 -1.07 25.11
CA HIS A 83 -14.01 -1.09 24.93
C HIS A 83 -14.39 -0.25 23.72
N GLY A 84 -15.04 -0.89 22.74
CA GLY A 84 -15.42 -0.26 21.49
C GLY A 84 -16.88 0.20 21.47
N ARG A 85 -17.13 1.46 21.06
CA ARG A 85 -18.48 2.00 20.81
C ARG A 85 -18.58 2.71 19.48
N THR A 86 -19.71 2.59 18.81
CA THR A 86 -19.99 3.41 17.62
C THR A 86 -20.33 4.83 18.04
N ILE A 87 -19.66 5.80 17.44
CA ILE A 87 -19.85 7.22 17.76
C ILE A 87 -20.48 8.00 16.61
N ALA A 88 -20.31 7.55 15.37
CA ALA A 88 -20.94 8.19 14.22
C ALA A 88 -21.22 7.19 13.10
N THR A 89 -22.28 7.45 12.35
CA THR A 89 -22.56 6.84 11.06
C THR A 89 -22.83 7.97 10.07
N VAL A 90 -21.99 8.10 9.06
CA VAL A 90 -21.98 9.24 8.14
C VAL A 90 -22.24 8.74 6.73
N ARG A 91 -23.17 9.37 6.01
CA ARG A 91 -23.34 9.14 4.56
C ARG A 91 -22.21 9.80 3.79
N GLY A 92 -21.70 9.11 2.78
CA GLY A 92 -20.60 9.62 1.94
C GLY A 92 -19.20 9.35 2.52
N SER A 93 -18.23 10.13 2.09
CA SER A 93 -16.82 9.95 2.42
C SER A 93 -16.39 10.83 3.59
N LEU A 94 -15.82 10.23 4.63
CA LEU A 94 -15.23 10.90 5.78
C LEU A 94 -13.76 10.52 5.90
N ARG A 95 -12.87 11.50 5.95
CA ARG A 95 -11.45 11.29 6.24
C ARG A 95 -11.15 11.76 7.65
N LEU A 96 -10.52 10.90 8.45
CA LEU A 96 -10.09 11.21 9.81
C LEU A 96 -8.62 11.64 9.82
N LEU A 97 -8.33 12.67 10.60
CA LEU A 97 -7.00 13.21 10.87
C LEU A 97 -6.81 13.26 12.40
N PRO A 98 -5.56 13.24 12.90
CA PRO A 98 -5.30 13.45 14.32
C PRO A 98 -5.94 14.75 14.81
N GLY A 99 -6.28 14.78 16.10
CA GLY A 99 -6.82 15.97 16.77
C GLY A 99 -5.75 17.04 16.96
N LEU A 100 -6.20 18.20 17.45
CA LEU A 100 -5.32 19.34 17.71
C LEU A 100 -4.56 19.26 19.04
N GLY A 101 -4.63 18.11 19.76
CA GLY A 101 -4.05 17.96 21.10
C GLY A 101 -4.74 18.83 22.16
N ARG A 102 -5.93 19.37 21.87
CA ARG A 102 -6.70 20.23 22.76
C ARG A 102 -7.84 19.45 23.41
N ARG A 103 -8.18 19.82 24.67
CA ARG A 103 -9.31 19.22 25.38
C ARG A 103 -10.61 19.40 24.57
N GLY A 104 -11.36 18.31 24.39
CA GLY A 104 -12.60 18.31 23.62
C GLY A 104 -12.42 18.27 22.09
N TRP A 105 -11.19 18.07 21.60
CA TRP A 105 -10.90 17.87 20.16
C TRP A 105 -10.08 16.60 19.97
N GLN A 106 -10.76 15.46 19.89
CA GLN A 106 -10.10 14.15 19.77
C GLN A 106 -9.54 13.91 18.36
N ALA A 107 -10.29 14.27 17.33
CA ALA A 107 -9.86 14.12 15.93
C ALA A 107 -10.48 15.22 15.08
N THR A 108 -9.91 15.43 13.89
CA THR A 108 -10.48 16.24 12.83
C THR A 108 -11.08 15.32 11.78
N ALA A 109 -12.30 15.60 11.34
CA ALA A 109 -12.93 14.90 10.25
C ALA A 109 -13.11 15.84 9.05
N VAL A 110 -12.92 15.29 7.84
CA VAL A 110 -13.15 16.03 6.59
C VAL A 110 -14.13 15.21 5.76
N SER A 111 -15.28 15.79 5.44
CA SER A 111 -16.26 15.23 4.51
C SER A 111 -16.20 15.95 3.16
N ALA A 112 -16.38 15.17 2.07
CA ALA A 112 -16.59 15.72 0.74
C ALA A 112 -18.10 15.87 0.51
N GLU A 113 -18.52 17.04 0.06
CA GLU A 113 -19.92 17.37 -0.20
C GLU A 113 -20.27 17.11 -1.68
N ALA A 114 -21.57 16.91 -1.94
CA ALA A 114 -22.07 16.64 -3.29
C ALA A 114 -21.85 17.80 -4.29
N ASP A 115 -21.73 19.04 -3.80
CA ASP A 115 -21.45 20.22 -4.61
C ASP A 115 -19.96 20.43 -4.90
N GLY A 116 -19.11 19.47 -4.50
CA GLY A 116 -17.66 19.52 -4.70
C GLY A 116 -16.90 20.31 -3.63
N SER A 117 -17.58 20.88 -2.63
CA SER A 117 -16.93 21.48 -1.45
C SER A 117 -16.51 20.40 -0.44
N SER A 118 -15.76 20.79 0.57
CA SER A 118 -15.39 19.96 1.71
C SER A 118 -15.75 20.65 3.02
N THR A 119 -16.24 19.89 3.99
CA THR A 119 -16.51 20.36 5.35
C THR A 119 -15.47 19.82 6.33
N VAL A 120 -14.79 20.72 7.03
CA VAL A 120 -13.93 20.39 8.17
C VAL A 120 -14.79 20.36 9.42
N GLN A 121 -14.69 19.28 10.18
CA GLN A 121 -15.48 19.03 11.38
C GLN A 121 -14.57 18.68 12.54
N ARG A 122 -14.91 19.13 13.73
CA ARG A 122 -14.27 18.71 14.98
C ARG A 122 -14.98 17.45 15.49
N MET A 123 -14.21 16.44 15.82
CA MET A 123 -14.69 15.29 16.59
C MET A 123 -14.52 15.58 18.09
N THR A 124 -15.60 15.49 18.82
CA THR A 124 -15.66 15.71 20.26
C THR A 124 -15.71 14.37 20.98
N GLY A 125 -15.46 14.36 22.30
CA GLY A 125 -15.64 13.17 23.15
C GLY A 125 -17.09 12.87 23.50
N GLU A 126 -18.03 13.79 23.19
CA GLU A 126 -19.44 13.76 23.60
C GLU A 126 -20.34 14.20 22.44
N GLU A 127 -21.63 13.95 22.52
CA GLU A 127 -22.59 14.40 21.52
C GLU A 127 -22.75 15.92 21.49
N PRO A 128 -22.84 16.55 20.30
CA PRO A 128 -22.71 15.92 18.99
C PRO A 128 -21.25 15.57 18.66
N TRP A 129 -21.03 14.31 18.26
CA TRP A 129 -19.68 13.78 17.99
C TRP A 129 -18.93 14.50 16.86
N LEU A 130 -19.67 15.11 15.94
CA LEU A 130 -19.15 15.87 14.81
C LEU A 130 -19.75 17.28 14.85
N ALA A 131 -18.90 18.27 15.02
CA ALA A 131 -19.27 19.68 14.99
C ALA A 131 -18.61 20.36 13.78
N PRO A 132 -19.37 20.94 12.85
CA PRO A 132 -18.79 21.64 11.71
C PRO A 132 -17.96 22.85 12.17
N VAL A 133 -16.80 23.01 11.55
CA VAL A 133 -15.86 24.11 11.79
C VAL A 133 -15.82 25.07 10.62
N ALA A 134 -15.57 24.55 9.42
CA ALA A 134 -15.44 25.35 8.21
C ALA A 134 -15.91 24.57 6.98
N ARG A 135 -16.48 25.30 6.02
CA ARG A 135 -16.77 24.77 4.69
C ARG A 135 -15.86 25.43 3.67
N ILE A 136 -15.19 24.62 2.88
CA ILE A 136 -14.12 25.04 1.98
C ILE A 136 -14.47 24.64 0.55
N PRO A 137 -14.43 25.57 -0.41
CA PRO A 137 -14.60 25.23 -1.81
C PRO A 137 -13.52 24.24 -2.28
N GLY A 138 -13.93 23.22 -3.05
CA GLY A 138 -13.03 22.22 -3.60
C GLY A 138 -12.71 21.06 -2.65
N ARG A 139 -11.84 20.17 -3.11
CA ARG A 139 -11.42 18.98 -2.37
C ARG A 139 -10.21 19.29 -1.50
N LEU A 140 -10.14 18.67 -0.33
CA LEU A 140 -9.02 18.81 0.57
C LEU A 140 -8.05 17.63 0.43
N GLY A 141 -6.77 17.94 0.21
CA GLY A 141 -5.64 17.02 0.17
C GLY A 141 -4.95 16.84 1.52
N GLY A 142 -3.61 16.92 1.57
CA GLY A 142 -2.81 16.84 2.79
C GLY A 142 -3.24 17.87 3.83
N ALA A 143 -3.15 17.49 5.11
CA ALA A 143 -3.49 18.37 6.22
C ALA A 143 -2.51 18.16 7.37
N VAL A 144 -2.07 19.24 7.98
CA VAL A 144 -1.15 19.24 9.13
C VAL A 144 -1.61 20.25 10.17
N LEU A 145 -1.18 20.02 11.40
CA LEU A 145 -1.36 20.96 12.49
C LEU A 145 -0.16 21.89 12.57
N HIS A 146 -0.40 23.21 12.48
CA HIS A 146 0.64 24.22 12.55
C HIS A 146 0.22 25.37 13.46
N ALA A 147 0.97 25.63 14.50
CA ALA A 147 0.72 26.71 15.46
C ALA A 147 -0.73 26.75 16.00
N GLY A 148 -1.33 25.58 16.24
CA GLY A 148 -2.69 25.46 16.72
C GLY A 148 -3.79 25.69 15.68
N ARG A 149 -3.43 25.86 14.41
CA ARG A 149 -4.32 25.95 13.26
C ARG A 149 -4.15 24.75 12.34
N LEU A 150 -5.19 24.43 11.59
CA LEU A 150 -5.12 23.40 10.57
C LEU A 150 -4.67 24.02 9.24
N VAL A 151 -3.56 23.52 8.68
CA VAL A 151 -3.11 23.89 7.33
C VAL A 151 -3.43 22.72 6.41
N VAL A 152 -4.20 22.98 5.35
CA VAL A 152 -4.68 21.96 4.43
C VAL A 152 -4.37 22.34 2.99
N THR A 153 -4.17 21.38 2.12
CA THR A 153 -4.14 21.60 0.68
C THR A 153 -5.56 21.65 0.16
N ALA A 154 -6.02 22.78 -0.33
CA ALA A 154 -7.30 22.91 -1.03
C ALA A 154 -7.08 22.84 -2.54
N VAL A 155 -7.93 22.08 -3.23
CA VAL A 155 -7.94 21.99 -4.70
C VAL A 155 -9.23 22.61 -5.20
N ALA A 156 -9.18 23.91 -5.47
CA ALA A 156 -10.26 24.66 -6.07
C ALA A 156 -9.82 25.12 -7.47
N GLY A 157 -10.66 24.91 -8.50
CA GLY A 157 -10.31 25.29 -9.87
C GLY A 157 -9.13 24.49 -10.48
N GLY A 158 -8.76 23.36 -9.89
CA GLY A 158 -7.73 22.45 -10.42
C GLY A 158 -6.31 22.68 -9.86
N THR A 159 -6.02 23.83 -9.26
CA THR A 159 -4.67 24.10 -8.70
C THR A 159 -4.67 23.89 -7.19
N PRO A 160 -3.82 22.97 -6.66
CA PRO A 160 -3.65 22.78 -5.23
C PRO A 160 -2.94 23.97 -4.58
N ALA A 161 -3.52 24.49 -3.51
CA ALA A 161 -2.96 25.57 -2.72
C ALA A 161 -3.14 25.33 -1.22
N PRO A 162 -2.15 25.67 -0.38
CA PRO A 162 -2.27 25.62 1.07
C PRO A 162 -3.16 26.74 1.61
N ILE A 163 -4.13 26.37 2.41
CA ILE A 163 -4.98 27.31 3.17
C ILE A 163 -4.89 26.99 4.65
N VAL A 164 -5.12 28.00 5.47
CA VAL A 164 -5.24 27.85 6.92
C VAL A 164 -6.72 27.86 7.31
N VAL A 165 -7.06 27.02 8.27
CA VAL A 165 -8.37 26.97 8.93
C VAL A 165 -8.15 27.23 10.41
N ASP A 166 -8.78 28.28 10.92
CA ASP A 166 -8.83 28.50 12.36
C ASP A 166 -9.86 27.55 12.99
N PRO A 167 -9.44 26.69 13.90
CA PRO A 167 -10.32 25.66 14.43
C PRO A 167 -11.38 26.19 15.41
N GLU A 168 -11.23 27.39 15.93
CA GLU A 168 -12.18 27.99 16.89
C GLU A 168 -13.22 28.87 16.22
N THR A 169 -12.78 29.69 15.26
CA THR A 169 -13.65 30.63 14.57
C THR A 169 -14.21 30.08 13.26
N GLY A 170 -13.56 29.05 12.70
CA GLY A 170 -13.86 28.54 11.36
C GLY A 170 -13.37 29.45 10.23
N GLU A 171 -12.67 30.53 10.55
CA GLU A 171 -12.10 31.42 9.55
C GLU A 171 -11.09 30.67 8.67
N THR A 172 -11.15 30.93 7.37
CA THR A 172 -10.25 30.36 6.39
C THR A 172 -9.54 31.45 5.62
N GLY A 173 -8.29 31.20 5.26
CA GLY A 173 -7.51 32.12 4.44
C GLY A 173 -6.33 31.44 3.75
N PRO A 174 -5.66 32.11 2.81
CA PRO A 174 -4.46 31.56 2.21
C PRO A 174 -3.38 31.39 3.30
N PHE A 175 -2.71 30.23 3.30
CA PHE A 175 -1.54 30.02 4.16
C PHE A 175 -0.29 30.64 3.55
N LEU A 176 -0.16 30.53 2.23
CA LEU A 176 0.85 31.20 1.42
C LEU A 176 0.30 31.39 0.00
N GLU A 177 0.85 32.37 -0.71
CA GLU A 177 0.58 32.50 -2.14
C GLU A 177 1.37 31.43 -2.90
N PRO A 178 0.69 30.55 -3.66
CA PRO A 178 1.40 29.58 -4.48
C PRO A 178 2.26 30.31 -5.52
N PRO A 179 3.38 29.71 -5.97
CA PRO A 179 4.13 30.23 -7.11
C PRO A 179 3.22 30.41 -8.32
N ALA A 180 3.45 31.42 -9.13
CA ALA A 180 2.57 31.83 -10.24
C ALA A 180 2.17 30.70 -11.20
N ASP A 181 3.03 29.68 -11.35
CA ASP A 181 2.81 28.53 -12.23
C ASP A 181 2.74 27.19 -11.48
N GLY A 182 2.52 27.18 -10.15
CA GLY A 182 2.79 25.99 -9.36
C GLY A 182 1.72 25.57 -8.38
N ALA A 183 1.45 24.25 -8.38
CA ALA A 183 0.72 23.57 -7.32
C ALA A 183 1.58 23.47 -6.05
N CYS A 184 0.96 23.65 -4.89
CA CYS A 184 1.64 23.52 -3.61
C CYS A 184 0.86 22.60 -2.68
N HIS A 185 1.51 21.54 -2.18
CA HIS A 185 0.91 20.55 -1.30
C HIS A 185 1.56 20.57 0.08
N VAL A 186 0.74 20.57 1.10
CA VAL A 186 1.19 20.46 2.50
C VAL A 186 1.56 19.00 2.80
N LEU A 187 2.73 18.79 3.39
CA LEU A 187 3.25 17.47 3.71
C LEU A 187 3.39 17.25 5.23
N LEU A 188 4.20 18.08 5.90
CA LEU A 188 4.54 17.94 7.32
C LEU A 188 4.56 19.32 7.99
N ALA A 189 4.39 19.37 9.31
CA ALA A 189 4.60 20.55 10.11
C ALA A 189 5.18 20.23 11.49
N ALA A 190 6.10 21.04 11.96
CA ALA A 190 6.62 21.07 13.33
C ALA A 190 7.28 22.42 13.63
N ALA A 191 7.37 22.80 14.89
CA ALA A 191 8.13 23.98 15.39
C ALA A 191 7.88 25.30 14.64
N GLY A 192 6.67 25.51 14.15
CA GLY A 192 6.37 26.72 13.36
C GLY A 192 6.83 26.67 11.91
N ARG A 193 7.23 25.53 11.40
CA ARG A 193 7.63 25.28 10.01
C ARG A 193 6.65 24.33 9.32
N VAL A 194 6.45 24.52 8.02
CA VAL A 194 5.63 23.64 7.18
C VAL A 194 6.47 23.20 5.98
N LEU A 195 6.58 21.90 5.81
CA LEU A 195 7.19 21.29 4.63
C LEU A 195 6.13 21.11 3.55
N LEU A 196 6.49 21.51 2.35
CA LEU A 196 5.61 21.56 1.19
C LEU A 196 6.24 20.80 0.01
N ALA A 197 5.41 20.19 -0.81
CA ALA A 197 5.79 19.82 -2.16
C ALA A 197 5.34 20.95 -3.10
N VAL A 198 6.29 21.56 -3.79
CA VAL A 198 6.09 22.70 -4.68
C VAL A 198 6.34 22.26 -6.11
N SER A 199 5.38 22.45 -7.00
CA SER A 199 5.60 22.26 -8.43
C SER A 199 6.33 23.46 -9.01
N THR A 200 7.40 23.20 -9.75
CA THR A 200 8.19 24.20 -10.46
C THR A 200 8.29 23.80 -11.93
N GLY A 201 8.73 24.71 -12.79
CA GLY A 201 8.98 24.38 -14.20
C GLY A 201 9.99 23.22 -14.41
N ALA A 202 10.84 22.95 -13.41
CA ALA A 202 11.80 21.82 -13.40
C ALA A 202 11.23 20.53 -12.78
N GLY A 203 9.98 20.52 -12.30
CA GLY A 203 9.35 19.39 -11.63
C GLY A 203 8.96 19.69 -10.19
N GLN A 204 8.67 18.64 -9.43
CA GLN A 204 8.26 18.78 -8.02
C GLN A 204 9.50 18.86 -7.11
N ARG A 205 9.55 19.89 -6.26
CA ARG A 205 10.62 20.14 -5.28
C ARG A 205 10.03 20.19 -3.87
N LEU A 206 10.85 19.96 -2.87
CA LEU A 206 10.47 20.16 -1.47
C LEU A 206 10.90 21.55 -1.02
N GLY A 207 10.03 22.21 -0.28
CA GLY A 207 10.28 23.54 0.27
C GLY A 207 9.80 23.66 1.70
N LEU A 208 10.48 24.46 2.49
CA LEU A 208 10.19 24.70 3.90
C LEU A 208 9.79 26.17 4.09
N THR A 209 8.66 26.41 4.76
CA THR A 209 8.28 27.76 5.21
C THR A 209 8.88 28.06 6.57
N GLU A 210 9.09 29.34 6.87
CA GLU A 210 9.49 29.79 8.20
C GLU A 210 8.40 30.68 8.80
N GLY A 211 8.19 30.55 10.12
CA GLY A 211 7.27 31.38 10.86
C GLY A 211 5.82 30.88 10.91
N ARG A 212 4.98 31.64 11.64
CA ARG A 212 3.57 31.28 11.96
C ARG A 212 2.55 31.77 10.92
N GLY A 213 3.01 32.33 9.81
CA GLY A 213 2.15 32.93 8.77
C GLY A 213 2.74 32.78 7.38
N PRO A 214 2.11 33.43 6.39
CA PRO A 214 2.61 33.40 5.03
C PRO A 214 4.04 33.97 4.98
N GLY A 215 4.97 33.18 4.54
CA GLY A 215 6.38 33.49 4.42
C GLY A 215 6.98 32.91 3.14
N PRO A 216 8.21 33.30 2.79
CA PRO A 216 8.89 32.73 1.65
C PRO A 216 9.10 31.21 1.85
N VAL A 217 9.01 30.47 0.75
CA VAL A 217 9.31 29.03 0.72
C VAL A 217 10.77 28.88 0.31
N ARG A 218 11.59 28.34 1.20
CA ARG A 218 12.97 27.96 0.90
C ARG A 218 12.99 26.53 0.37
N LEU A 219 13.47 26.33 -0.84
CA LEU A 219 13.62 24.99 -1.42
C LEU A 219 14.76 24.25 -0.71
N LEU A 220 14.57 22.95 -0.49
CA LEU A 220 15.61 22.08 0.04
C LEU A 220 16.52 21.64 -1.10
N GLU A 221 17.80 21.91 -0.95
CA GLU A 221 18.83 21.59 -1.96
C GLU A 221 19.54 20.26 -1.63
N GLY A 222 20.25 19.69 -2.58
CA GLY A 222 21.09 18.49 -2.36
C GLY A 222 20.32 17.16 -2.23
N LEU A 223 18.99 17.14 -2.22
CA LEU A 223 18.20 15.91 -2.04
C LEU A 223 18.41 14.88 -3.17
N ASP A 224 18.82 15.31 -4.35
CA ASP A 224 19.12 14.45 -5.49
C ASP A 224 20.31 13.50 -5.21
N GLU A 225 21.22 13.88 -4.29
CA GLU A 225 22.35 13.06 -3.84
C GLU A 225 21.89 11.81 -3.11
N LEU A 226 20.69 11.82 -2.54
CA LEU A 226 20.11 10.65 -1.92
C LEU A 226 19.84 9.55 -2.94
N GLY A 227 19.49 9.90 -4.18
CA GLY A 227 19.05 8.96 -5.21
C GLY A 227 17.83 8.15 -4.79
N GLY A 228 17.20 7.43 -5.72
CA GLY A 228 15.98 6.67 -5.43
C GLY A 228 14.75 7.57 -5.21
N VAL A 229 13.71 7.03 -4.57
CA VAL A 229 12.49 7.76 -4.24
C VAL A 229 12.61 8.32 -2.82
N VAL A 230 12.74 9.62 -2.72
CA VAL A 230 12.88 10.35 -1.45
C VAL A 230 11.50 10.79 -0.97
N THR A 231 11.11 10.35 0.23
CA THR A 231 9.82 10.67 0.84
C THR A 231 10.03 11.27 2.22
N PRO A 232 9.60 12.52 2.48
CA PRO A 232 9.67 13.10 3.82
C PRO A 232 8.68 12.39 4.73
N VAL A 233 9.11 12.07 5.96
CA VAL A 233 8.31 11.27 6.90
C VAL A 233 8.08 11.95 8.25
N ALA A 234 8.98 12.84 8.68
CA ALA A 234 8.83 13.62 9.90
C ALA A 234 9.70 14.89 9.86
N LEU A 235 9.29 15.90 10.62
CA LEU A 235 10.10 17.03 11.05
C LEU A 235 10.42 16.83 12.54
N ASP A 236 11.63 17.17 12.95
CA ASP A 236 11.98 17.11 14.37
C ASP A 236 11.20 18.15 15.18
N PRO A 237 11.06 17.98 16.51
CA PRO A 237 10.29 18.89 17.35
C PRO A 237 10.82 20.32 17.38
N ASP A 238 12.12 20.53 17.10
CA ASP A 238 12.76 21.85 17.06
C ASP A 238 12.76 22.43 15.63
N GLY A 239 12.38 21.64 14.63
CA GLY A 239 12.28 22.02 13.22
C GLY A 239 13.64 22.13 12.52
N THR A 240 14.71 21.61 13.12
CA THR A 240 16.06 21.66 12.56
C THR A 240 16.31 20.56 11.55
N ASP A 241 15.73 19.39 11.75
CA ASP A 241 15.94 18.23 10.88
C ASP A 241 14.65 17.79 10.17
N VAL A 242 14.80 17.35 8.92
CA VAL A 242 13.78 16.62 8.15
C VAL A 242 14.22 15.16 8.01
N ALA A 243 13.38 14.23 8.42
CA ALA A 243 13.60 12.82 8.19
C ALA A 243 12.99 12.37 6.85
N PHE A 244 13.77 11.61 6.10
CA PHE A 244 13.37 11.02 4.83
C PHE A 244 13.50 9.50 4.83
N THR A 245 12.53 8.82 4.27
CA THR A 245 12.77 7.48 3.75
C THR A 245 13.25 7.58 2.31
N VAL A 246 14.27 6.81 1.97
CA VAL A 246 14.81 6.71 0.62
C VAL A 246 14.59 5.29 0.13
N THR A 247 13.72 5.12 -0.86
CA THR A 247 13.45 3.81 -1.45
C THR A 247 14.36 3.57 -2.65
N ARG A 248 15.16 2.51 -2.58
CA ARG A 248 16.05 2.05 -3.67
C ARG A 248 15.79 0.58 -3.95
N GLY A 249 15.15 0.32 -5.07
CA GLY A 249 14.72 -1.04 -5.37
C GLY A 249 13.81 -1.57 -4.28
N ALA A 250 14.09 -2.79 -3.80
CA ALA A 250 13.32 -3.44 -2.76
C ALA A 250 13.70 -3.03 -1.32
N ARG A 251 14.52 -1.99 -1.12
CA ARG A 251 15.05 -1.57 0.17
C ARG A 251 14.62 -0.16 0.53
N SER A 252 14.51 0.11 1.83
CA SER A 252 14.35 1.46 2.36
C SER A 252 15.56 1.84 3.20
N GLU A 253 16.00 3.09 3.08
CA GLU A 253 17.03 3.73 3.87
C GLU A 253 16.40 4.88 4.65
N LEU A 254 17.05 5.32 5.74
CA LEU A 254 16.69 6.51 6.50
C LEU A 254 17.76 7.58 6.29
N ALA A 255 17.33 8.79 5.97
CA ALA A 255 18.22 9.95 5.87
C ALA A 255 17.65 11.11 6.69
N LEU A 256 18.53 11.90 7.28
CA LEU A 256 18.21 13.13 7.97
C LEU A 256 18.85 14.29 7.22
N TYR A 257 18.13 15.38 7.11
CA TYR A 257 18.57 16.62 6.47
C TYR A 257 18.51 17.76 7.48
N ASP A 258 19.68 18.31 7.82
CA ASP A 258 19.76 19.51 8.66
C ASP A 258 19.35 20.72 7.83
N THR A 259 18.29 21.41 8.25
CA THR A 259 17.73 22.55 7.50
C THR A 259 18.56 23.83 7.63
N GLY A 260 19.48 23.90 8.60
CA GLY A 260 20.38 25.06 8.81
C GLY A 260 21.67 24.95 8.04
N THR A 261 22.32 23.77 8.08
CA THR A 261 23.58 23.50 7.40
C THR A 261 23.42 22.91 6.01
N GLU A 262 22.21 22.43 5.67
CA GLU A 262 21.88 21.71 4.42
C GLU A 262 22.62 20.37 4.28
N GLU A 263 23.13 19.84 5.38
CA GLU A 263 23.85 18.58 5.41
C GLU A 263 22.90 17.37 5.42
N LEU A 264 23.24 16.37 4.60
CA LEU A 264 22.56 15.08 4.53
C LEU A 264 23.31 14.03 5.33
N ARG A 265 22.64 13.37 6.27
CA ARG A 265 23.17 12.28 7.07
C ARG A 265 22.35 11.00 6.85
N ARG A 266 23.02 9.94 6.39
CA ARG A 266 22.39 8.61 6.30
C ARG A 266 22.45 7.91 7.64
N VAL A 267 21.34 7.30 8.04
CA VAL A 267 21.22 6.52 9.27
C VAL A 267 21.19 5.05 8.92
N ALA A 268 22.06 4.27 9.56
CA ALA A 268 22.09 2.83 9.36
C ALA A 268 20.82 2.18 9.91
N VAL A 269 20.09 1.47 9.04
CA VAL A 269 18.87 0.72 9.36
C VAL A 269 19.03 -0.73 8.93
N PRO A 270 18.40 -1.69 9.61
CA PRO A 270 18.38 -3.08 9.14
C PRO A 270 17.74 -3.17 7.74
N ARG A 271 18.09 -4.24 7.00
CA ARG A 271 17.46 -4.50 5.70
C ARG A 271 15.98 -4.75 5.89
N GLY A 272 15.14 -3.95 5.23
CA GLY A 272 13.70 -4.04 5.36
C GLY A 272 13.00 -2.86 4.70
N LYS A 273 11.75 -2.66 5.12
CA LYS A 273 10.89 -1.56 4.71
C LYS A 273 10.61 -0.64 5.88
N LEU A 274 10.99 0.62 5.73
CA LEU A 274 10.47 1.70 6.54
C LEU A 274 9.15 2.18 5.90
N SER A 275 8.14 2.36 6.73
CA SER A 275 6.84 2.83 6.27
C SER A 275 6.52 4.21 6.85
N SER A 276 5.68 4.96 6.15
CA SER A 276 5.11 6.22 6.63
C SER A 276 3.69 6.00 7.18
N PRO A 277 3.21 6.89 8.06
CA PRO A 277 3.91 8.04 8.61
C PRO A 277 4.97 7.65 9.65
N ALA A 278 5.84 8.60 9.98
CA ALA A 278 6.71 8.57 11.13
C ALA A 278 6.31 9.67 12.13
N ALA A 279 6.79 9.57 13.36
CA ALA A 279 6.62 10.62 14.37
C ALA A 279 7.95 10.95 15.02
N TRP A 280 8.24 12.23 15.18
CA TRP A 280 9.43 12.66 15.90
C TRP A 280 9.02 13.32 17.23
N THR A 281 9.58 12.84 18.31
CA THR A 281 9.29 13.29 19.67
C THR A 281 10.60 13.62 20.40
N GLY A 282 10.50 14.14 21.62
CA GLY A 282 11.69 14.32 22.48
C GLY A 282 12.47 13.03 22.77
N HIS A 283 11.85 11.85 22.58
CA HIS A 283 12.50 10.53 22.77
C HIS A 283 13.15 9.98 21.50
N GLY A 284 12.92 10.59 20.34
CA GLY A 284 13.48 10.17 19.07
C GLY A 284 12.48 10.10 17.93
N LEU A 285 12.96 9.66 16.77
CA LEU A 285 12.20 9.46 15.55
C LEU A 285 11.65 8.03 15.49
N TRP A 286 10.35 7.88 15.53
CA TRP A 286 9.60 6.63 15.48
C TRP A 286 9.07 6.36 14.08
N PHE A 287 9.18 5.11 13.62
CA PHE A 287 8.68 4.70 12.32
C PHE A 287 8.21 3.24 12.31
N PRO A 288 7.19 2.89 11.52
CA PRO A 288 6.84 1.50 11.29
C PRO A 288 7.93 0.83 10.45
N PHE A 289 8.34 -0.37 10.88
CA PHE A 289 9.39 -1.14 10.22
C PHE A 289 8.97 -2.61 10.08
N SER A 290 9.35 -3.21 8.95
CA SER A 290 9.21 -4.63 8.68
C SER A 290 10.45 -5.13 7.94
N SER A 291 10.88 -6.36 8.20
CA SER A 291 11.87 -7.05 7.35
C SER A 291 11.28 -8.34 6.81
N SER A 292 11.97 -9.00 5.91
CA SER A 292 11.50 -10.26 5.34
C SER A 292 11.22 -11.37 6.36
N THR A 293 11.85 -11.28 7.55
CA THR A 293 11.68 -12.25 8.65
C THR A 293 10.94 -11.68 9.85
N ARG A 294 10.60 -10.40 9.82
CA ARG A 294 9.96 -9.71 10.93
C ARG A 294 8.68 -9.02 10.48
N PRO A 295 7.51 -9.40 11.00
CA PRO A 295 6.28 -8.66 10.80
C PRO A 295 6.41 -7.18 11.16
N SER A 296 5.51 -6.34 10.65
CA SER A 296 5.52 -4.92 10.93
C SER A 296 5.41 -4.63 12.44
N GLY A 297 6.30 -3.78 12.91
CA GLY A 297 6.36 -3.26 14.27
C GLY A 297 6.93 -1.86 14.25
N PHE A 298 7.40 -1.35 15.39
CA PHE A 298 8.04 -0.04 15.46
C PHE A 298 9.55 -0.16 15.63
N GLY A 299 10.27 0.67 14.85
CA GLY A 299 11.66 1.03 15.09
C GLY A 299 11.74 2.51 15.49
N TRP A 300 12.83 2.90 16.11
CA TRP A 300 13.09 4.30 16.41
C TRP A 300 14.60 4.62 16.40
N LEU A 301 14.90 5.86 16.09
CA LEU A 301 16.20 6.46 16.27
C LEU A 301 16.12 7.30 17.55
N PRO A 302 16.74 6.89 18.67
CA PRO A 302 16.72 7.67 19.91
C PRO A 302 17.39 9.04 19.71
N THR A 303 16.92 10.03 20.47
CA THR A 303 17.51 11.38 20.44
C THR A 303 18.98 11.33 20.79
N GLY A 304 19.82 11.96 19.97
CA GLY A 304 21.28 12.00 20.15
C GLY A 304 22.03 10.73 19.73
N GLU A 305 21.35 9.68 19.26
CA GLU A 305 21.99 8.46 18.77
C GLU A 305 22.13 8.46 17.23
N THR A 306 23.01 7.61 16.73
CA THR A 306 23.28 7.44 15.29
C THR A 306 22.78 6.11 14.74
N SER A 307 22.28 5.22 15.62
CA SER A 307 21.79 3.89 15.27
C SER A 307 20.34 3.70 15.71
N VAL A 308 19.57 3.04 14.86
CA VAL A 308 18.18 2.72 15.15
C VAL A 308 18.06 1.53 16.10
N ARG A 309 17.03 1.54 16.90
CA ARG A 309 16.59 0.43 17.73
C ARG A 309 15.31 -0.16 17.17
N MET A 310 15.10 -1.47 17.41
CA MET A 310 13.87 -2.16 17.01
C MET A 310 13.15 -2.61 18.29
N GLY A 311 11.89 -2.24 18.41
CA GLY A 311 11.05 -2.67 19.52
C GLY A 311 10.95 -4.21 19.57
N GLU A 312 10.82 -4.79 20.75
CA GLU A 312 10.56 -6.21 20.89
C GLU A 312 9.17 -6.55 20.32
N GLU A 313 9.02 -7.74 19.76
CA GLU A 313 7.70 -8.23 19.36
C GLU A 313 6.93 -8.64 20.62
N PRO A 314 5.77 -8.03 20.90
CA PRO A 314 4.96 -8.44 22.03
C PRO A 314 4.29 -9.79 21.78
N GLY A 315 4.49 -10.75 22.69
CA GLY A 315 3.72 -11.98 22.77
C GLY A 315 4.36 -13.22 22.12
N PRO A 316 3.61 -14.34 22.03
CA PRO A 316 4.11 -15.65 21.62
C PRO A 316 4.51 -15.75 20.15
N PHE A 317 4.51 -14.64 19.41
CA PHE A 317 4.79 -14.55 17.97
C PHE A 317 6.28 -14.63 17.61
N ARG A 318 7.10 -15.23 18.46
CA ARG A 318 8.52 -15.54 18.23
C ARG A 318 8.77 -16.65 17.20
N GLU A 319 7.76 -17.22 16.59
CA GLU A 319 7.98 -18.07 15.41
C GLU A 319 8.37 -17.16 14.25
N SER A 320 9.65 -16.81 14.30
CA SER A 320 10.35 -16.15 13.23
C SER A 320 10.08 -16.84 11.92
N ALA A 321 9.75 -16.06 10.91
CA ALA A 321 9.70 -16.49 9.54
C ALA A 321 10.92 -17.39 9.22
N ARG A 322 10.69 -18.61 8.76
CA ARG A 322 11.75 -19.59 8.45
C ARG A 322 12.55 -19.21 7.21
N TRP A 323 11.94 -18.38 6.33
CA TRP A 323 12.47 -18.08 5.03
C TRP A 323 12.84 -16.60 4.92
N PRO A 324 14.12 -16.23 5.10
CA PRO A 324 14.55 -14.87 4.85
C PRO A 324 14.44 -14.56 3.36
N GLY A 325 13.84 -13.40 3.06
CA GLY A 325 13.82 -12.89 1.70
C GLY A 325 15.23 -12.49 1.27
N ARG A 326 15.62 -12.90 0.07
CA ARG A 326 16.88 -12.52 -0.56
C ARG A 326 16.60 -11.74 -1.83
N LEU A 327 17.50 -10.85 -2.23
CA LEU A 327 17.41 -10.15 -3.50
C LEU A 327 18.24 -10.89 -4.52
N GLU A 328 17.63 -11.20 -5.65
CA GLU A 328 18.29 -11.75 -6.83
C GLU A 328 18.05 -10.82 -8.02
N THR A 329 19.05 -10.73 -8.90
CA THR A 329 18.97 -9.93 -10.12
C THR A 329 18.96 -10.86 -11.32
N PHE A 330 17.95 -10.71 -12.16
CA PHE A 330 17.79 -11.46 -13.40
C PHE A 330 18.08 -10.54 -14.61
N ARG A 331 18.52 -11.15 -15.71
CA ARG A 331 18.74 -10.41 -16.95
C ARG A 331 17.39 -10.19 -17.66
N GLY A 332 16.93 -8.95 -17.70
CA GLY A 332 15.74 -8.59 -18.46
C GLY A 332 16.06 -8.07 -19.87
N PRO A 333 15.04 -7.85 -20.70
CA PRO A 333 15.20 -7.40 -22.08
C PRO A 333 15.68 -5.94 -22.20
N ALA A 334 15.43 -5.11 -21.18
CA ALA A 334 15.84 -3.70 -21.16
C ALA A 334 16.76 -3.36 -19.98
N GLY A 335 17.33 -4.36 -19.32
CA GLY A 335 18.20 -4.17 -18.17
C GLY A 335 17.94 -5.19 -17.07
N PRO A 336 18.54 -5.03 -15.89
CA PRO A 336 18.37 -5.95 -14.79
C PRO A 336 16.96 -5.88 -14.19
N ILE A 337 16.39 -7.03 -13.83
CA ILE A 337 15.16 -7.18 -13.06
C ILE A 337 15.55 -7.67 -11.68
N GLU A 338 15.40 -6.83 -10.65
CA GLU A 338 15.56 -7.26 -9.26
C GLU A 338 14.29 -7.98 -8.80
N ALA A 339 14.43 -9.09 -8.10
CA ALA A 339 13.34 -9.82 -7.49
C ALA A 339 13.60 -10.10 -6.01
N VAL A 340 12.54 -10.08 -5.21
CA VAL A 340 12.56 -10.62 -3.85
C VAL A 340 12.24 -12.11 -3.93
N VAL A 341 13.12 -12.95 -3.38
CA VAL A 341 12.99 -14.41 -3.49
C VAL A 341 12.87 -15.02 -2.09
N TYR A 342 11.84 -15.86 -1.91
CA TYR A 342 11.60 -16.62 -0.69
C TYR A 342 11.62 -18.12 -0.95
N GLY A 343 11.82 -18.91 0.11
CA GLY A 343 11.73 -20.37 0.06
C GLY A 343 13.01 -21.07 -0.42
N PRO A 344 12.89 -22.34 -0.83
CA PRO A 344 14.00 -23.15 -1.32
C PRO A 344 14.73 -22.50 -2.50
N ASP A 345 15.91 -23.02 -2.86
CA ASP A 345 16.58 -22.59 -4.08
C ASP A 345 15.76 -23.03 -5.29
N TRP A 346 15.29 -22.06 -6.07
CA TRP A 346 14.47 -22.32 -7.25
C TRP A 346 15.22 -23.15 -8.32
N ARG A 347 16.57 -23.17 -8.28
CA ARG A 347 17.41 -23.95 -9.18
C ARG A 347 17.41 -25.45 -8.87
N ALA A 348 17.00 -25.82 -7.66
CA ALA A 348 16.99 -27.21 -7.20
C ALA A 348 15.88 -28.09 -7.82
N GLY A 349 15.06 -27.56 -8.72
CA GLY A 349 14.03 -28.31 -9.42
C GLY A 349 12.70 -28.42 -8.68
N GLY A 350 12.53 -27.71 -7.54
CA GLY A 350 11.25 -27.56 -6.87
C GLY A 350 10.26 -26.69 -7.64
N ARG A 351 9.03 -26.58 -7.15
CA ARG A 351 8.02 -25.69 -7.73
C ARG A 351 8.37 -24.24 -7.52
N VAL A 352 8.10 -23.43 -8.54
CA VAL A 352 8.35 -21.99 -8.54
C VAL A 352 7.06 -21.24 -8.80
N VAL A 353 6.84 -20.19 -8.03
CA VAL A 353 5.76 -19.22 -8.23
C VAL A 353 6.36 -17.86 -8.56
N VAL A 354 6.01 -17.30 -9.70
CA VAL A 354 6.31 -15.90 -10.04
C VAL A 354 5.17 -15.03 -9.50
N ALA A 355 5.49 -14.16 -8.53
CA ALA A 355 4.52 -13.32 -7.84
C ALA A 355 4.56 -11.89 -8.36
N LEU A 356 3.47 -11.41 -8.98
CA LEU A 356 3.36 -10.10 -9.60
C LEU A 356 2.59 -9.12 -8.71
N HIS A 357 3.19 -7.94 -8.43
CA HIS A 357 2.57 -6.93 -7.58
C HIS A 357 1.47 -6.17 -8.31
N GLY A 358 0.56 -5.59 -7.52
CA GLY A 358 -0.45 -4.66 -8.01
C GLY A 358 0.09 -3.26 -8.29
N GLY A 359 -0.78 -2.35 -8.59
CA GLY A 359 -0.47 -0.95 -8.87
C GLY A 359 -1.05 -0.48 -10.20
N PRO A 360 -0.27 -0.38 -11.28
CA PRO A 360 1.04 -0.97 -11.63
C PRO A 360 2.28 -0.31 -11.00
N ASP A 361 2.17 0.92 -10.48
CA ASP A 361 3.24 1.76 -9.96
C ASP A 361 3.63 1.42 -8.50
N ARG A 362 3.65 0.14 -8.15
CA ARG A 362 4.15 -0.35 -6.86
C ARG A 362 5.46 -1.12 -7.04
N HIS A 363 5.92 -1.81 -6.01
CA HIS A 363 7.05 -2.72 -6.05
C HIS A 363 6.99 -3.71 -4.88
N TRP A 364 7.60 -4.87 -5.04
CA TRP A 364 7.93 -5.75 -3.94
C TRP A 364 9.12 -5.19 -3.17
N ASN A 365 9.09 -5.33 -1.87
CA ASN A 365 10.17 -4.90 -0.98
C ASN A 365 10.50 -5.99 0.04
N LEU A 366 11.62 -5.84 0.77
CA LEU A 366 12.08 -6.78 1.79
C LEU A 366 11.26 -6.64 3.09
N ALA A 367 9.93 -6.54 2.99
CA ALA A 367 9.03 -6.60 4.13
C ALA A 367 8.58 -8.04 4.38
N PHE A 368 8.05 -8.29 5.58
CA PHE A 368 7.39 -9.54 5.88
C PHE A 368 6.13 -9.72 5.02
N ASP A 369 6.03 -10.86 4.38
CA ASP A 369 4.83 -11.29 3.68
C ASP A 369 4.44 -12.69 4.17
N GLY A 370 3.36 -12.77 4.96
CA GLY A 370 2.91 -14.02 5.56
C GLY A 370 2.42 -15.04 4.53
N PHE A 371 1.93 -14.58 3.38
CA PHE A 371 1.54 -15.46 2.29
C PHE A 371 2.76 -16.06 1.58
N PHE A 372 3.81 -15.28 1.34
CA PHE A 372 5.06 -15.79 0.77
C PHE A 372 5.76 -16.77 1.72
N GLN A 373 5.69 -16.52 3.04
CA GLN A 373 6.17 -17.47 4.04
C GLN A 373 5.40 -18.80 3.96
N MET A 374 4.05 -18.74 3.81
CA MET A 374 3.21 -19.92 3.68
C MET A 374 3.52 -20.71 2.41
N LEU A 375 3.70 -20.05 1.28
CA LEU A 375 4.11 -20.69 0.02
C LEU A 375 5.46 -21.39 0.18
N ALA A 376 6.42 -20.71 0.82
CA ALA A 376 7.75 -21.25 1.06
C ALA A 376 7.73 -22.45 2.04
N ASP A 377 6.91 -22.40 3.10
CA ASP A 377 6.67 -23.52 4.02
C ASP A 377 6.03 -24.73 3.31
N ALA A 378 5.22 -24.47 2.28
CA ALA A 378 4.67 -25.50 1.41
C ALA A 378 5.66 -26.04 0.36
N GLY A 379 6.93 -25.61 0.40
CA GLY A 379 7.99 -26.05 -0.48
C GLY A 379 8.09 -25.34 -1.83
N LEU A 380 7.38 -24.22 -2.02
CA LEU A 380 7.47 -23.44 -3.23
C LEU A 380 8.57 -22.36 -3.11
N SER A 381 9.32 -22.16 -4.18
CA SER A 381 10.18 -20.99 -4.33
C SER A 381 9.35 -19.84 -4.88
N VAL A 382 9.24 -18.75 -4.14
CA VAL A 382 8.54 -17.55 -4.60
C VAL A 382 9.56 -16.60 -5.20
N VAL A 383 9.37 -16.23 -6.46
CA VAL A 383 10.17 -15.22 -7.16
C VAL A 383 9.26 -14.04 -7.44
N ALA A 384 9.48 -12.93 -6.75
CA ALA A 384 8.65 -11.73 -6.81
C ALA A 384 9.43 -10.60 -7.54
N PRO A 385 9.35 -10.50 -8.88
CA PRO A 385 10.10 -9.52 -9.65
C PRO A 385 9.54 -8.12 -9.48
N ASN A 386 10.44 -7.14 -9.60
CA ASN A 386 10.10 -5.75 -9.79
C ASN A 386 10.30 -5.41 -11.27
N GLN A 387 9.34 -5.84 -12.08
CA GLN A 387 9.28 -5.63 -13.52
C GLN A 387 9.15 -4.14 -13.86
N ARG A 388 9.42 -3.75 -15.11
CA ARG A 388 9.22 -2.37 -15.58
C ARG A 388 7.83 -1.87 -15.22
N GLY A 389 7.73 -0.61 -14.80
CA GLY A 389 6.57 -0.02 -14.14
C GLY A 389 6.73 0.07 -12.62
N SER A 390 7.60 -0.75 -12.01
CA SER A 390 7.84 -0.71 -10.56
C SER A 390 8.55 0.56 -10.13
N THR A 391 8.13 1.13 -9.00
CA THR A 391 8.79 2.27 -8.37
C THR A 391 10.07 1.86 -7.64
N GLY A 392 10.96 2.82 -7.35
CA GLY A 392 12.22 2.57 -6.63
C GLY A 392 13.42 2.24 -7.53
N TYR A 393 13.23 2.13 -8.84
CA TYR A 393 14.26 1.76 -9.83
C TYR A 393 14.60 2.91 -10.80
N GLY A 394 14.22 4.12 -10.44
CA GLY A 394 14.39 5.31 -11.26
C GLY A 394 13.21 5.56 -12.21
N ARG A 395 13.18 6.79 -12.73
CA ARG A 395 12.06 7.32 -13.52
C ARG A 395 11.83 6.52 -14.81
N ALA A 396 12.91 6.24 -15.55
CA ALA A 396 12.80 5.50 -16.81
C ALA A 396 12.20 4.09 -16.63
N HIS A 397 12.53 3.40 -15.52
CA HIS A 397 11.94 2.10 -15.21
C HIS A 397 10.46 2.22 -14.83
N ALA A 398 10.11 3.18 -13.97
CA ALA A 398 8.73 3.39 -13.54
C ALA A 398 7.80 3.85 -14.67
N GLU A 399 8.29 4.72 -15.56
CA GLU A 399 7.52 5.26 -16.69
C GLU A 399 7.49 4.35 -17.92
N ALA A 400 8.26 3.25 -17.93
CA ALA A 400 8.35 2.36 -19.10
C ALA A 400 7.00 1.77 -19.56
N ILE A 401 6.02 1.68 -18.66
CA ILE A 401 4.68 1.15 -18.96
C ILE A 401 3.64 2.25 -19.17
N VAL A 402 4.00 3.53 -19.05
CA VAL A 402 3.05 4.62 -19.29
C VAL A 402 2.60 4.59 -20.73
N GLY A 403 1.30 4.42 -20.94
CA GLY A 403 0.72 4.23 -22.28
C GLY A 403 0.92 2.83 -22.87
N ALA A 404 1.51 1.88 -22.13
CA ALA A 404 1.87 0.55 -22.65
C ALA A 404 1.68 -0.58 -21.63
N TRP A 405 0.56 -0.59 -20.92
CA TRP A 405 0.25 -1.64 -19.94
C TRP A 405 0.20 -3.03 -20.58
N GLY A 406 0.88 -4.00 -19.96
CA GLY A 406 1.01 -5.35 -20.51
C GLY A 406 1.94 -5.43 -21.73
N GLY A 407 2.84 -4.49 -21.88
CA GLY A 407 3.89 -4.49 -22.90
C GLY A 407 5.27 -4.75 -22.26
N PRO A 408 6.02 -3.71 -21.87
CA PRO A 408 7.36 -3.86 -21.30
C PRO A 408 7.39 -4.73 -20.02
N ASP A 409 6.40 -4.62 -19.15
CA ASP A 409 6.26 -5.44 -17.95
C ASP A 409 5.99 -6.92 -18.26
N LEU A 410 5.16 -7.21 -19.26
CA LEU A 410 4.95 -8.57 -19.77
C LEU A 410 6.25 -9.15 -20.35
N ASP A 411 7.01 -8.37 -21.10
CA ASP A 411 8.29 -8.82 -21.65
C ASP A 411 9.28 -9.22 -20.55
N ASP A 412 9.30 -8.47 -19.43
CA ASP A 412 10.14 -8.79 -18.28
C ASP A 412 9.70 -10.11 -17.63
N VAL A 413 8.38 -10.33 -17.47
CA VAL A 413 7.83 -11.59 -16.93
C VAL A 413 8.16 -12.78 -17.84
N ARG A 414 8.06 -12.62 -19.14
CA ARG A 414 8.40 -13.64 -20.14
C ARG A 414 9.89 -14.00 -20.11
N ALA A 415 10.76 -12.97 -20.06
CA ALA A 415 12.19 -13.16 -19.94
C ALA A 415 12.57 -13.90 -18.66
N LEU A 416 11.96 -13.52 -17.53
CA LEU A 416 12.13 -14.20 -16.24
C LEU A 416 11.69 -15.67 -16.32
N CYS A 417 10.54 -15.95 -16.94
CA CYS A 417 10.08 -17.32 -17.14
C CYS A 417 11.13 -18.18 -17.89
N GLY A 418 11.66 -17.65 -18.99
CA GLY A 418 12.72 -18.34 -19.76
C GLY A 418 13.96 -18.66 -18.93
N ILE A 419 14.39 -17.73 -18.07
CA ILE A 419 15.53 -17.93 -17.16
C ILE A 419 15.21 -18.99 -16.11
N LEU A 420 14.02 -18.95 -15.51
CA LEU A 420 13.60 -19.92 -14.51
C LEU A 420 13.47 -21.34 -15.09
N VAL A 421 13.01 -21.46 -16.32
CA VAL A 421 12.92 -22.76 -17.00
C VAL A 421 14.32 -23.28 -17.35
N ALA A 422 15.18 -22.46 -17.96
CA ALA A 422 16.53 -22.86 -18.36
C ALA A 422 17.46 -23.15 -17.19
N GLY A 423 17.25 -22.50 -16.04
CA GLY A 423 18.08 -22.65 -14.83
C GLY A 423 17.70 -23.84 -13.95
N ARG A 424 16.69 -24.64 -14.30
CA ARG A 424 16.23 -25.81 -13.54
C ARG A 424 16.48 -27.12 -14.30
N PRO A 425 16.53 -28.27 -13.61
CA PRO A 425 16.67 -29.58 -14.25
C PRO A 425 15.59 -29.84 -15.30
N SER A 426 15.95 -30.53 -16.38
CA SER A 426 14.99 -30.94 -17.42
C SER A 426 13.86 -31.78 -16.82
N GLY A 427 12.63 -31.57 -17.30
CA GLY A 427 11.44 -32.26 -16.81
C GLY A 427 10.84 -31.68 -15.54
N THR A 428 11.40 -30.57 -15.02
CA THR A 428 10.79 -29.83 -13.90
C THR A 428 9.48 -29.19 -14.37
N GLU A 429 8.47 -29.19 -13.50
CA GLU A 429 7.17 -28.54 -13.75
C GLU A 429 7.37 -27.07 -14.10
N ALA A 430 6.62 -26.57 -15.09
CA ALA A 430 6.65 -25.15 -15.46
C ALA A 430 6.32 -24.24 -14.24
N PRO A 431 6.88 -23.01 -14.18
CA PRO A 431 6.55 -22.09 -13.10
C PRO A 431 5.05 -21.79 -13.05
N ALA A 432 4.54 -21.49 -11.86
CA ALA A 432 3.19 -20.97 -11.67
C ALA A 432 3.22 -19.43 -11.56
N LEU A 433 2.06 -18.81 -11.75
CA LEU A 433 1.84 -17.38 -11.60
C LEU A 433 0.95 -17.10 -10.39
N TYR A 434 1.25 -16.01 -9.70
CA TYR A 434 0.38 -15.39 -8.71
C TYR A 434 0.37 -13.89 -8.92
N GLY A 435 -0.79 -13.25 -8.76
CA GLY A 435 -0.85 -11.79 -8.78
C GLY A 435 -2.15 -11.25 -8.22
N THR A 436 -2.10 -10.00 -7.74
CA THR A 436 -3.26 -9.28 -7.19
C THR A 436 -3.48 -7.99 -7.96
N SER A 437 -4.74 -7.63 -8.24
CA SER A 437 -5.09 -6.38 -8.92
C SER A 437 -4.44 -6.33 -10.30
N TYR A 438 -3.66 -5.27 -10.60
CA TYR A 438 -2.85 -5.21 -11.82
C TYR A 438 -1.94 -6.45 -12.00
N GLY A 439 -1.33 -6.94 -10.92
CA GLY A 439 -0.53 -8.17 -10.97
C GLY A 439 -1.36 -9.40 -11.34
N GLY A 440 -2.64 -9.46 -10.95
CA GLY A 440 -3.57 -10.50 -11.38
C GLY A 440 -3.92 -10.42 -12.86
N PHE A 441 -4.11 -9.21 -13.37
CA PHE A 441 -4.25 -8.95 -14.81
C PHE A 441 -2.99 -9.39 -15.57
N LEU A 442 -1.81 -8.97 -15.13
CA LEU A 442 -0.54 -9.29 -15.77
C LEU A 442 -0.21 -10.80 -15.73
N ALA A 443 -0.57 -11.49 -14.62
CA ALA A 443 -0.41 -12.94 -14.50
C ALA A 443 -1.26 -13.69 -15.54
N LEU A 444 -2.52 -13.33 -15.67
CA LEU A 444 -3.42 -13.93 -16.66
C LEU A 444 -3.00 -13.56 -18.10
N LEU A 445 -2.51 -12.34 -18.30
CA LEU A 445 -1.97 -11.91 -19.58
C LEU A 445 -0.73 -12.73 -19.98
N ALA A 446 0.19 -12.99 -19.04
CA ALA A 446 1.36 -13.85 -19.25
C ALA A 446 0.96 -15.30 -19.56
N ALA A 447 -0.05 -15.83 -18.87
CA ALA A 447 -0.60 -17.16 -19.13
C ALA A 447 -1.23 -17.27 -20.53
N ALA A 448 -1.82 -16.20 -21.05
CA ALA A 448 -2.39 -16.14 -22.40
C ALA A 448 -1.33 -15.85 -23.48
N ALA A 449 -0.31 -15.06 -23.16
CA ALA A 449 0.77 -14.71 -24.11
C ALA A 449 1.60 -15.93 -24.49
N ASP A 450 1.96 -16.76 -23.50
CA ASP A 450 2.79 -17.96 -23.70
C ASP A 450 2.05 -19.22 -23.22
N PRO A 451 1.10 -19.76 -24.03
CA PRO A 451 0.36 -20.95 -23.70
C PRO A 451 1.29 -22.15 -23.45
N GLY A 452 1.19 -22.77 -22.27
CA GLY A 452 2.03 -23.91 -21.88
C GLY A 452 3.34 -23.57 -21.18
N ALA A 453 3.73 -22.31 -21.09
CA ALA A 453 4.89 -21.87 -20.30
C ALA A 453 4.62 -21.87 -18.79
N TRP A 454 3.36 -21.96 -18.37
CA TRP A 454 2.92 -21.84 -17.01
C TRP A 454 2.06 -23.03 -16.58
N SER A 455 2.31 -23.55 -15.39
CA SER A 455 1.56 -24.71 -14.84
C SER A 455 0.21 -24.29 -14.25
N ALA A 456 0.19 -23.15 -13.58
CA ALA A 456 -1.00 -22.60 -12.90
C ALA A 456 -0.93 -21.07 -12.84
N CYS A 457 -2.09 -20.43 -12.70
CA CYS A 457 -2.23 -19.00 -12.52
C CYS A 457 -3.29 -18.69 -11.46
N ALA A 458 -2.87 -18.11 -10.34
CA ALA A 458 -3.77 -17.63 -9.29
C ALA A 458 -3.85 -16.11 -9.35
N ALA A 459 -5.03 -15.57 -9.67
CA ALA A 459 -5.29 -14.15 -9.81
C ALA A 459 -6.32 -13.66 -8.79
N VAL A 460 -5.97 -12.66 -8.00
CA VAL A 460 -6.85 -12.07 -6.99
C VAL A 460 -7.25 -10.67 -7.41
N ALA A 461 -8.56 -10.42 -7.45
CA ALA A 461 -9.16 -9.18 -7.90
C ALA A 461 -8.58 -8.68 -9.25
N PRO A 462 -8.46 -9.54 -10.30
CA PRO A 462 -8.02 -9.09 -11.60
C PRO A 462 -9.10 -8.25 -12.29
N PHE A 463 -8.69 -7.47 -13.28
CA PHE A 463 -9.59 -6.83 -14.22
C PHE A 463 -9.40 -7.39 -15.64
N ARG A 464 -10.40 -7.26 -16.49
CA ARG A 464 -10.40 -7.80 -17.84
C ARG A 464 -9.49 -7.01 -18.79
N SER A 465 -9.63 -5.70 -18.80
CA SER A 465 -8.80 -4.75 -19.55
C SER A 465 -8.88 -3.37 -18.90
N ALA A 466 -7.88 -2.50 -19.15
CA ALA A 466 -7.91 -1.14 -18.64
C ALA A 466 -9.16 -0.36 -19.13
N ALA A 467 -9.58 -0.55 -20.39
CA ALA A 467 -10.77 0.08 -20.94
C ALA A 467 -12.04 -0.35 -20.21
N SER A 468 -12.25 -1.67 -20.02
CA SER A 468 -13.43 -2.17 -19.31
C SER A 468 -13.45 -1.77 -17.82
N LEU A 469 -12.26 -1.62 -17.20
CA LEU A 469 -12.14 -1.10 -15.85
C LEU A 469 -12.49 0.39 -15.81
N TYR A 470 -11.98 1.19 -16.74
CA TYR A 470 -12.23 2.63 -16.82
C TYR A 470 -13.72 2.97 -16.90
N GLU A 471 -14.49 2.21 -17.68
CA GLU A 471 -15.93 2.40 -17.83
C GLU A 471 -16.72 2.31 -16.51
N ARG A 472 -16.27 1.45 -15.59
CA ARG A 472 -17.03 1.08 -14.38
C ARG A 472 -16.36 1.47 -13.06
N ALA A 473 -15.12 1.89 -13.10
CA ALA A 473 -14.34 2.22 -11.91
C ALA A 473 -14.74 3.56 -11.29
N ALA A 474 -14.50 3.69 -10.00
CA ALA A 474 -14.59 4.96 -9.29
C ALA A 474 -13.53 5.96 -9.79
N GLN A 475 -13.81 7.26 -9.60
CA GLN A 475 -12.96 8.34 -10.12
C GLN A 475 -11.46 8.22 -9.75
N PRO A 476 -11.06 7.80 -8.53
CA PRO A 476 -9.64 7.63 -8.20
C PRO A 476 -8.92 6.61 -9.10
N VAL A 477 -9.61 5.54 -9.49
CA VAL A 477 -9.06 4.50 -10.38
C VAL A 477 -8.97 5.02 -11.81
N ARG A 478 -9.97 5.76 -12.28
CA ARG A 478 -9.94 6.43 -13.60
C ARG A 478 -8.74 7.40 -13.67
N ASN A 479 -8.55 8.23 -12.65
CA ASN A 479 -7.42 9.15 -12.58
C ASN A 479 -6.06 8.40 -12.60
N LEU A 480 -5.97 7.22 -12.00
CA LEU A 480 -4.78 6.37 -12.07
C LEU A 480 -4.53 5.87 -13.50
N ILE A 481 -5.60 5.38 -14.17
CA ILE A 481 -5.53 4.90 -15.55
C ILE A 481 -5.13 6.05 -16.48
N ASP A 482 -5.73 7.23 -16.33
CA ASP A 482 -5.38 8.43 -17.11
C ASP A 482 -3.92 8.84 -16.90
N ARG A 483 -3.48 8.94 -15.64
CA ARG A 483 -2.12 9.34 -15.28
C ARG A 483 -1.05 8.40 -15.83
N LEU A 484 -1.34 7.10 -15.85
CA LEU A 484 -0.42 6.06 -16.32
C LEU A 484 -0.69 5.62 -17.77
N GLY A 485 -1.60 6.31 -18.46
CA GLY A 485 -1.91 6.02 -19.86
C GLY A 485 -2.43 4.60 -20.09
N GLY A 486 -3.20 4.04 -19.15
CA GLY A 486 -3.63 2.65 -19.21
C GLY A 486 -4.54 2.31 -20.39
N LEU A 487 -5.11 3.31 -21.07
CA LEU A 487 -5.89 3.16 -22.30
C LEU A 487 -5.01 3.12 -23.56
N GLY A 488 -3.70 3.25 -23.43
CA GLY A 488 -2.79 3.15 -24.57
C GLY A 488 -2.74 1.73 -25.16
N GLU A 489 -2.39 1.65 -26.41
CA GLU A 489 -2.32 0.39 -27.16
C GLU A 489 -0.88 -0.10 -27.26
N VAL A 490 -0.70 -1.41 -27.10
CA VAL A 490 0.58 -2.09 -27.35
C VAL A 490 0.49 -2.78 -28.71
N ALA A 491 1.29 -2.31 -29.65
CA ALA A 491 1.32 -2.85 -31.01
C ALA A 491 2.28 -4.05 -31.11
N ASP A 492 1.79 -5.24 -30.84
CA ASP A 492 2.53 -6.50 -31.01
C ASP A 492 1.61 -7.64 -31.47
N ALA A 493 2.17 -8.85 -31.64
CA ALA A 493 1.44 -10.01 -32.13
C ALA A 493 0.37 -10.55 -31.15
N LEU A 494 0.40 -10.13 -29.86
CA LEU A 494 -0.62 -10.52 -28.88
C LEU A 494 -1.93 -9.75 -29.10
N GLY A 495 -1.85 -8.55 -29.68
CA GLY A 495 -3.01 -7.68 -29.94
C GLY A 495 -3.52 -6.98 -28.67
N PRO A 496 -4.81 -6.61 -28.65
CA PRO A 496 -5.39 -5.88 -27.53
C PRO A 496 -5.23 -6.60 -26.18
N ARG A 497 -4.90 -5.83 -25.14
CA ARG A 497 -4.75 -6.32 -23.76
C ARG A 497 -6.13 -6.54 -23.10
N ASP A 498 -6.97 -7.35 -23.73
CA ASP A 498 -8.27 -7.76 -23.23
C ASP A 498 -8.29 -9.27 -22.95
N LEU A 499 -8.26 -9.65 -21.67
CA LEU A 499 -8.24 -11.03 -21.22
C LEU A 499 -9.46 -11.83 -21.68
N ALA A 500 -10.61 -11.18 -21.94
CA ALA A 500 -11.77 -11.87 -22.48
C ALA A 500 -11.54 -12.37 -23.92
N SER A 501 -10.85 -11.58 -24.74
CA SER A 501 -10.46 -11.97 -26.09
C SER A 501 -9.34 -13.00 -26.09
N LEU A 502 -8.46 -12.95 -25.11
CA LEU A 502 -7.30 -13.84 -24.94
C LEU A 502 -7.62 -15.14 -24.19
N ALA A 503 -8.81 -15.27 -23.59
CA ALA A 503 -9.23 -16.46 -22.81
C ALA A 503 -9.01 -17.80 -23.54
N PRO A 504 -9.26 -17.95 -24.87
CA PRO A 504 -9.03 -19.19 -25.59
C PRO A 504 -7.55 -19.62 -25.64
N ARG A 505 -6.61 -18.73 -25.34
CA ARG A 505 -5.18 -19.00 -25.35
C ARG A 505 -4.64 -19.54 -24.01
N VAL A 506 -5.36 -19.31 -22.91
CA VAL A 506 -4.93 -19.74 -21.57
C VAL A 506 -4.94 -21.28 -21.49
N ARG A 507 -3.86 -21.88 -21.04
CA ARG A 507 -3.68 -23.34 -20.86
C ARG A 507 -3.33 -23.73 -19.43
N ALA A 508 -2.77 -22.79 -18.66
CA ALA A 508 -2.49 -22.97 -17.25
C ALA A 508 -3.78 -23.21 -16.47
N ARG A 509 -3.76 -24.01 -15.41
CA ARG A 509 -4.88 -24.09 -14.46
C ARG A 509 -5.14 -22.69 -13.88
N VAL A 510 -6.38 -22.27 -13.75
CA VAL A 510 -6.75 -20.91 -13.33
C VAL A 510 -7.51 -20.93 -12.01
N PHE A 511 -7.06 -20.09 -11.08
CA PHE A 511 -7.77 -19.75 -9.86
C PHE A 511 -8.03 -18.24 -9.85
N VAL A 512 -9.29 -17.83 -9.75
CA VAL A 512 -9.66 -16.42 -9.61
C VAL A 512 -10.40 -16.23 -8.30
N ALA A 513 -10.01 -15.23 -7.52
CA ALA A 513 -10.73 -14.80 -6.32
C ALA A 513 -11.05 -13.32 -6.37
N HIS A 514 -12.22 -12.91 -5.83
CA HIS A 514 -12.61 -11.51 -5.78
C HIS A 514 -13.47 -11.20 -4.56
N GLY A 515 -13.20 -10.08 -3.89
CA GLY A 515 -14.02 -9.57 -2.80
C GLY A 515 -15.30 -8.90 -3.32
N LEU A 516 -16.46 -9.23 -2.75
CA LEU A 516 -17.74 -8.61 -3.18
C LEU A 516 -17.85 -7.12 -2.79
N LEU A 517 -17.03 -6.68 -1.83
CA LEU A 517 -16.96 -5.30 -1.36
C LEU A 517 -15.79 -4.54 -2.00
N ASP A 518 -15.29 -5.00 -3.16
CA ASP A 518 -14.20 -4.33 -3.88
C ASP A 518 -14.72 -3.08 -4.59
N GLU A 519 -14.32 -1.91 -4.07
CA GLU A 519 -14.65 -0.58 -4.60
C GLU A 519 -13.62 -0.08 -5.62
N THR A 520 -12.47 -0.77 -5.71
CA THR A 520 -11.39 -0.42 -6.64
C THR A 520 -11.62 -1.09 -8.00
N ILE A 521 -11.82 -2.40 -7.99
CA ILE A 521 -12.12 -3.20 -9.17
C ILE A 521 -13.47 -3.88 -8.97
N PRO A 522 -14.52 -3.50 -9.70
CA PRO A 522 -15.82 -4.15 -9.56
C PRO A 522 -15.74 -5.65 -9.82
N VAL A 523 -16.38 -6.46 -8.96
CA VAL A 523 -16.40 -7.94 -9.05
C VAL A 523 -16.87 -8.46 -10.40
N THR A 524 -17.66 -7.66 -11.14
CA THR A 524 -18.12 -7.97 -12.50
C THR A 524 -16.97 -8.20 -13.47
N GLN A 525 -15.80 -7.59 -13.24
CA GLN A 525 -14.58 -7.83 -14.05
C GLN A 525 -14.15 -9.30 -14.00
N SER A 526 -14.12 -9.88 -12.80
CA SER A 526 -13.77 -11.29 -12.62
C SER A 526 -14.87 -12.23 -13.11
N ARG A 527 -16.14 -11.90 -12.89
CA ARG A 527 -17.26 -12.70 -13.40
C ARG A 527 -17.21 -12.84 -14.91
N GLU A 528 -17.12 -11.72 -15.63
CA GLU A 528 -17.02 -11.70 -17.09
C GLU A 528 -15.79 -12.47 -17.61
N LEU A 529 -14.65 -12.35 -16.93
CA LEU A 529 -13.45 -13.08 -17.29
C LEU A 529 -13.60 -14.60 -17.12
N VAL A 530 -14.14 -15.04 -15.98
CA VAL A 530 -14.37 -16.46 -15.67
C VAL A 530 -15.39 -17.06 -16.65
N ASP A 531 -16.48 -16.35 -16.94
CA ASP A 531 -17.48 -16.77 -17.93
C ASP A 531 -16.83 -16.94 -19.32
N ARG A 532 -15.89 -16.09 -19.70
CA ARG A 532 -15.15 -16.21 -20.96
C ARG A 532 -14.19 -17.39 -20.99
N LEU A 533 -13.48 -17.65 -19.89
CA LEU A 533 -12.62 -18.84 -19.78
C LEU A 533 -13.44 -20.12 -19.93
N ILE A 534 -14.56 -20.24 -19.21
CA ILE A 534 -15.45 -21.39 -19.27
C ILE A 534 -16.07 -21.55 -20.68
N SER A 535 -16.57 -20.45 -21.26
CA SER A 535 -17.17 -20.45 -22.62
C SER A 535 -16.13 -20.78 -23.70
N ALA A 536 -14.85 -20.49 -23.47
CA ALA A 536 -13.75 -20.89 -24.34
C ALA A 536 -13.34 -22.37 -24.18
N GLY A 537 -14.03 -23.12 -23.31
CA GLY A 537 -13.74 -24.54 -23.05
C GLY A 537 -12.51 -24.77 -22.15
N HIS A 538 -12.14 -23.82 -21.31
CA HIS A 538 -11.00 -24.00 -20.41
C HIS A 538 -11.30 -25.13 -19.39
N PRO A 539 -10.46 -26.18 -19.26
CA PRO A 539 -10.80 -27.39 -18.51
C PRO A 539 -10.71 -27.23 -16.99
N ASP A 540 -9.95 -26.26 -16.47
CA ASP A 540 -9.63 -26.16 -15.04
C ASP A 540 -9.66 -24.70 -14.58
N VAL A 541 -10.87 -24.22 -14.21
CA VAL A 541 -11.10 -22.88 -13.67
C VAL A 541 -11.78 -22.97 -12.31
N THR A 542 -11.13 -22.46 -11.29
CA THR A 542 -11.69 -22.29 -9.95
C THR A 542 -12.01 -20.83 -9.72
N TYR A 543 -13.24 -20.52 -9.30
CA TYR A 543 -13.67 -19.16 -8.96
C TYR A 543 -14.21 -19.06 -7.54
N ARG A 544 -13.76 -17.99 -6.82
CA ARG A 544 -14.18 -17.70 -5.44
C ARG A 544 -14.62 -16.25 -5.29
N GLU A 545 -15.84 -16.04 -4.87
CA GLU A 545 -16.31 -14.74 -4.38
C GLU A 545 -16.27 -14.70 -2.87
N LEU A 546 -15.81 -13.60 -2.33
CA LEU A 546 -15.58 -13.41 -0.89
C LEU A 546 -16.56 -12.34 -0.36
N PRO A 547 -17.65 -12.75 0.30
CA PRO A 547 -18.76 -11.83 0.64
C PRO A 547 -18.35 -10.63 1.48
N ASN A 548 -17.37 -10.81 2.38
CA ASN A 548 -16.96 -9.79 3.35
C ASN A 548 -15.57 -9.21 3.06
N ARG A 549 -15.09 -9.30 1.81
CA ARG A 549 -13.76 -8.82 1.43
C ARG A 549 -13.85 -7.69 0.42
N GLY A 550 -12.97 -6.69 0.59
CA GLY A 550 -12.75 -5.61 -0.36
C GLY A 550 -11.62 -5.93 -1.35
N HIS A 551 -10.95 -4.89 -1.85
CA HIS A 551 -9.89 -5.00 -2.86
C HIS A 551 -8.67 -5.82 -2.38
N ILE A 552 -8.29 -5.71 -1.11
CA ILE A 552 -7.25 -6.55 -0.50
C ILE A 552 -7.90 -7.84 -0.01
N ALA A 553 -8.18 -8.75 -0.94
CA ALA A 553 -8.89 -9.97 -0.63
C ALA A 553 -8.04 -11.01 0.12
N ILE A 554 -6.71 -11.00 -0.06
CA ILE A 554 -5.78 -11.84 0.72
C ILE A 554 -5.27 -11.07 1.93
N GLY A 555 -5.47 -11.63 3.12
CA GLY A 555 -4.79 -11.17 4.32
C GLY A 555 -3.30 -11.55 4.30
N THR A 556 -2.46 -10.69 4.86
CA THR A 556 -1.00 -10.90 4.95
C THR A 556 -0.59 -11.87 6.08
N HIS A 557 -1.55 -12.59 6.67
CA HIS A 557 -1.32 -13.55 7.75
C HIS A 557 -1.49 -15.00 7.28
N SER A 558 -0.75 -15.91 7.87
CA SER A 558 -0.77 -17.35 7.55
C SER A 558 -2.09 -18.07 7.86
N GLY A 559 -2.98 -17.43 8.63
CA GLY A 559 -4.30 -17.96 8.95
C GLY A 559 -5.40 -17.69 7.92
N ASP A 560 -5.13 -16.90 6.89
CA ASP A 560 -6.15 -16.53 5.89
C ASP A 560 -6.63 -17.74 5.10
N PRO A 561 -7.95 -18.04 5.09
CA PRO A 561 -8.49 -19.18 4.38
C PRO A 561 -8.20 -19.14 2.87
N LEU A 562 -8.29 -17.95 2.25
CA LEU A 562 -8.00 -17.78 0.83
C LEU A 562 -6.52 -18.05 0.52
N ALA A 563 -5.61 -17.57 1.37
CA ALA A 563 -4.18 -17.82 1.23
C ALA A 563 -3.88 -19.34 1.27
N ARG A 564 -4.53 -20.08 2.18
CA ARG A 564 -4.42 -21.56 2.23
C ARG A 564 -5.00 -22.23 1.00
N GLU A 565 -6.15 -21.78 0.49
CA GLU A 565 -6.76 -22.34 -0.71
C GLU A 565 -5.89 -22.12 -1.94
N ILE A 566 -5.33 -20.91 -2.11
CA ILE A 566 -4.39 -20.62 -3.21
C ILE A 566 -3.09 -21.43 -3.05
N THR A 567 -2.57 -21.58 -1.83
CA THR A 567 -1.39 -22.42 -1.59
C THR A 567 -1.66 -23.87 -2.01
N ALA A 568 -2.80 -24.42 -1.60
CA ALA A 568 -3.21 -25.77 -2.00
C ALA A 568 -3.34 -25.90 -3.53
N PHE A 569 -3.96 -24.91 -4.19
CA PHE A 569 -4.09 -24.86 -5.64
C PHE A 569 -2.71 -24.84 -6.34
N LEU A 570 -1.77 -24.04 -5.87
CA LEU A 570 -0.43 -23.92 -6.46
C LEU A 570 0.49 -25.13 -6.18
N THR A 571 0.17 -25.94 -5.16
CA THR A 571 0.91 -27.16 -4.80
C THR A 571 0.37 -28.44 -5.43
N GLN A 572 -0.83 -28.41 -6.05
CA GLN A 572 -1.40 -29.58 -6.70
C GLN A 572 -0.62 -30.00 -7.95
N ASP A 573 -0.39 -31.30 -8.12
CA ASP A 573 0.22 -31.84 -9.33
C ASP A 573 -0.71 -31.71 -10.53
N GLY A 574 -0.32 -30.95 -11.54
CA GLY A 574 -1.06 -30.83 -12.80
C GLY A 574 -1.26 -32.19 -13.53
N HIS A 575 -0.44 -33.18 -13.24
CA HIS A 575 -0.59 -34.55 -13.76
C HIS A 575 -1.67 -35.36 -13.06
N ARG A 576 -1.91 -35.16 -11.75
CA ARG A 576 -2.94 -35.90 -11.02
C ARG A 576 -4.36 -35.48 -11.36
N ALA A 577 -4.58 -34.19 -11.67
CA ALA A 577 -5.90 -33.70 -12.07
C ALA A 577 -6.35 -34.34 -13.41
N ARG A 578 -5.46 -34.39 -14.42
CA ARG A 578 -5.74 -35.03 -15.71
C ARG A 578 -5.93 -36.55 -15.60
N ALA A 579 -5.24 -37.23 -14.69
CA ALA A 579 -5.38 -38.68 -14.47
C ALA A 579 -6.68 -39.03 -13.72
N ALA A 580 -7.15 -38.17 -12.81
CA ALA A 580 -8.40 -38.36 -12.09
C ALA A 580 -9.63 -38.16 -12.99
N GLU A 581 -9.61 -37.21 -13.90
CA GLU A 581 -10.67 -37.03 -14.91
C GLU A 581 -10.69 -38.16 -15.95
N ALA A 582 -9.54 -38.68 -16.36
CA ALA A 582 -9.45 -39.82 -17.25
C ALA A 582 -9.89 -41.15 -16.60
N ALA A 583 -9.92 -41.22 -15.26
CA ALA A 583 -10.30 -42.39 -14.48
C ALA A 583 -11.75 -42.35 -13.95
N ALA A 584 -12.50 -41.28 -14.13
CA ALA A 584 -13.91 -41.22 -13.74
C ALA A 584 -14.78 -42.03 -14.72
N PRO A 585 -15.48 -43.10 -14.27
CA PRO A 585 -16.35 -43.85 -15.16
C PRO A 585 -17.50 -42.97 -15.60
N MET A 586 -17.74 -42.92 -16.92
CA MET A 586 -18.97 -42.33 -17.50
C MET A 586 -20.19 -43.01 -16.87
N ALA A 587 -20.77 -42.39 -15.87
CA ALA A 587 -22.08 -42.79 -15.37
C ALA A 587 -23.11 -42.42 -16.43
N ARG A 588 -23.76 -43.43 -16.97
CA ARG A 588 -24.89 -43.34 -17.90
C ARG A 588 -26.13 -42.84 -17.20
#